data_d0152e8221f157a1ffc846327b8bbe4c
#
_entry.id   d0152e8221f157a1ffc846327b8bbe4c
#
_cell.length_a   1.000
_cell.length_b   1.000
_cell.length_c   1.000
_cell.angle_alpha   90.00
_cell.angle_beta   90.00
_cell.angle_gamma   90.00
#
_symmetry.space_group_name_H-M   'P 1'
#
loop_
_entity.id
_entity.type
_entity.pdbx_description
1 polymer ?
#
loop_
_entity_poly.entity_id
_entity_poly.type
_entity_poly.pdbx_seq_one_letter_code
_entity_poly.pdbx_strand_id
1 'polypeptide(L)'
;MDVFLPQVKTIYYMNLDLYRYFIGREDQSVNEANMIKRVDQQLRVTRIMMNAVDVYALPPEQAKLRAYMLNYFSMMMAISSIFLTLDGSKEALAKRRQLWDDLKAHDGHLYRRCRFSVAEGCNLPGWLGSKISIGGYRIAQKIFKFN
;
A
#
# COMPACT_ATOMS: atom_id res chain seq x y z
N MET A 1 11.03 2.19 5.94
CA MET A 1 11.99 2.46 4.85
C MET A 1 11.99 3.94 4.46
N ASP A 2 10.83 4.54 4.35
CA ASP A 2 10.70 5.90 3.80
C ASP A 2 11.22 7.03 4.70
N VAL A 3 11.40 6.78 6.00
CA VAL A 3 11.95 7.77 6.95
C VAL A 3 13.41 8.12 6.64
N PHE A 4 14.18 7.19 6.07
CA PHE A 4 15.61 7.39 5.79
C PHE A 4 15.88 7.99 4.41
N LEU A 5 14.99 7.77 3.43
CA LEU A 5 15.21 8.20 2.05
C LEU A 5 15.46 9.71 1.89
N PRO A 6 14.75 10.62 2.61
CA PRO A 6 15.02 12.06 2.49
C PRO A 6 16.44 12.47 2.95
N GLN A 7 17.11 11.63 3.75
CA GLN A 7 18.44 11.89 4.28
C GLN A 7 19.57 11.28 3.44
N VAL A 8 19.22 10.41 2.49
CA VAL A 8 20.18 9.71 1.63
C VAL A 8 20.66 10.65 0.53
N LYS A 9 21.98 10.88 0.46
CA LYS A 9 22.62 11.69 -0.58
C LYS A 9 23.08 10.86 -1.76
N THR A 10 23.50 9.61 -1.53
CA THR A 10 24.08 8.75 -2.55
C THR A 10 23.64 7.32 -2.34
N ILE A 11 23.25 6.64 -3.43
CA ILE A 11 22.93 5.21 -3.44
C ILE A 11 23.91 4.54 -4.40
N TYR A 12 24.61 3.51 -3.92
CA TYR A 12 25.45 2.66 -4.76
C TYR A 12 24.74 1.35 -5.05
N TYR A 13 24.53 1.06 -6.32
CA TYR A 13 23.96 -0.20 -6.77
C TYR A 13 25.08 -1.15 -7.21
N MET A 14 25.12 -2.35 -6.63
CA MET A 14 25.99 -3.44 -7.06
C MET A 14 25.18 -4.46 -7.85
N ASN A 15 25.58 -4.73 -9.09
CA ASN A 15 24.94 -5.77 -9.92
C ASN A 15 25.48 -7.16 -9.54
N LEU A 16 25.16 -7.59 -8.30
CA LEU A 16 25.57 -8.87 -7.74
C LEU A 16 24.36 -9.60 -7.17
N ASP A 17 24.22 -10.88 -7.51
CA ASP A 17 23.21 -11.77 -6.95
C ASP A 17 23.59 -12.22 -5.53
N LEU A 18 23.47 -11.32 -4.56
CA LEU A 18 23.82 -11.59 -3.16
C LEU A 18 22.83 -12.52 -2.46
N TYR A 19 21.60 -12.62 -2.98
CA TYR A 19 20.55 -13.43 -2.41
C TYR A 19 19.69 -14.07 -3.50
N ARG A 20 19.54 -15.40 -3.44
CA ARG A 20 18.60 -16.14 -4.30
C ARG A 20 17.36 -16.50 -3.52
N TYR A 21 16.24 -15.87 -3.89
CA TYR A 21 14.97 -16.12 -3.28
C TYR A 21 14.20 -17.20 -4.05
N PHE A 22 13.87 -18.29 -3.36
CA PHE A 22 13.06 -19.36 -3.96
C PHE A 22 11.59 -18.92 -3.97
N ILE A 23 11.02 -18.73 -5.16
CA ILE A 23 9.63 -18.30 -5.36
C ILE A 23 8.75 -19.54 -5.55
N GLY A 24 7.54 -19.56 -4.94
CA GLY A 24 6.53 -20.59 -5.16
C GLY A 24 6.34 -21.58 -3.99
N ARG A 25 6.90 -21.31 -2.81
CA ARG A 25 6.59 -22.10 -1.61
C ARG A 25 5.25 -21.65 -1.01
N GLU A 26 4.43 -22.60 -0.56
CA GLU A 26 3.11 -22.33 0.05
C GLU A 26 3.22 -21.57 1.40
N ASP A 27 4.36 -21.69 2.09
CA ASP A 27 4.64 -21.02 3.36
C ASP A 27 5.19 -19.59 3.22
N GLN A 28 5.24 -19.05 1.99
CA GLN A 28 5.75 -17.68 1.78
C GLN A 28 4.89 -16.63 2.48
N SER A 29 5.57 -15.67 3.08
CA SER A 29 4.93 -14.55 3.79
C SER A 29 4.08 -13.67 2.87
N VAL A 30 4.33 -13.69 1.56
CA VAL A 30 3.62 -12.93 0.52
C VAL A 30 2.43 -13.69 -0.08
N ASN A 31 2.13 -14.92 0.37
CA ASN A 31 0.91 -15.62 -0.03
C ASN A 31 -0.33 -14.82 0.43
N GLU A 32 -1.33 -14.68 -0.44
CA GLU A 32 -2.55 -13.90 -0.20
C GLU A 32 -3.24 -14.27 1.13
N ALA A 33 -3.39 -15.58 1.41
CA ALA A 33 -4.01 -16.04 2.65
C ALA A 33 -3.21 -15.61 3.89
N ASN A 34 -1.88 -15.63 3.82
CA ASN A 34 -1.00 -15.16 4.89
C ASN A 34 -1.06 -13.63 5.05
N MET A 35 -1.17 -12.90 3.95
CA MET A 35 -1.30 -11.44 3.97
C MET A 35 -2.63 -11.01 4.60
N ILE A 36 -3.73 -11.69 4.28
CA ILE A 36 -5.04 -11.44 4.91
C ILE A 36 -4.97 -11.70 6.42
N LYS A 37 -4.39 -12.84 6.85
CA LYS A 37 -4.20 -13.16 8.28
C LYS A 37 -3.36 -12.13 9.02
N ARG A 38 -2.43 -11.47 8.34
CA ARG A 38 -1.49 -10.49 8.91
C ARG A 38 -1.86 -9.06 8.57
N VAL A 39 -3.08 -8.81 8.11
CA VAL A 39 -3.51 -7.48 7.67
C VAL A 39 -3.35 -6.40 8.74
N ASP A 40 -3.50 -6.74 10.01
CA ASP A 40 -3.28 -5.80 11.11
C ASP A 40 -1.82 -5.29 11.20
N GLN A 41 -0.85 -6.13 10.85
CA GLN A 41 0.56 -5.70 10.73
C GLN A 41 0.72 -4.71 9.56
N GLN A 42 0.08 -5.01 8.42
CA GLN A 42 0.06 -4.12 7.27
C GLN A 42 -0.57 -2.77 7.61
N LEU A 43 -1.70 -2.75 8.31
CA LEU A 43 -2.37 -1.52 8.76
C LEU A 43 -1.48 -0.70 9.70
N ARG A 44 -0.77 -1.38 10.63
CA ARG A 44 0.18 -0.72 11.53
C ARG A 44 1.30 -0.05 10.74
N VAL A 45 1.91 -0.75 9.79
CA VAL A 45 2.98 -0.18 8.93
C VAL A 45 2.45 1.00 8.12
N THR A 46 1.27 0.89 7.53
CA THR A 46 0.65 1.97 6.75
C THR A 46 0.41 3.23 7.61
N ARG A 47 -0.06 3.06 8.86
CA ARG A 47 -0.23 4.18 9.80
C ARG A 47 1.10 4.80 10.25
N ILE A 48 2.14 3.99 10.47
CA ILE A 48 3.48 4.49 10.75
C ILE A 48 3.99 5.34 9.58
N MET A 49 3.81 4.87 8.34
CA MET A 49 4.22 5.61 7.15
C MET A 49 3.47 6.93 6.99
N MET A 50 2.17 6.95 7.31
CA MET A 50 1.34 8.16 7.29
C MET A 50 1.94 9.29 8.15
N ASN A 51 2.56 8.93 9.28
CA ASN A 51 3.09 9.86 10.27
C ASN A 51 4.61 10.08 10.15
N ALA A 52 5.30 9.33 9.29
CA ALA A 52 6.77 9.26 9.33
C ALA A 52 7.45 10.49 8.71
N VAL A 53 6.89 11.04 7.64
CA VAL A 53 7.48 12.15 6.88
C VAL A 53 6.37 13.01 6.28
N ASP A 54 6.46 14.32 6.49
CA ASP A 54 5.67 15.28 5.70
C ASP A 54 6.26 15.36 4.29
N VAL A 55 5.69 14.60 3.37
CA VAL A 55 6.17 14.55 1.97
C VAL A 55 5.99 15.85 1.22
N TYR A 56 5.09 16.73 1.67
CA TYR A 56 4.84 18.02 1.05
C TYR A 56 5.82 19.10 1.53
N ALA A 57 6.45 18.88 2.70
CA ALA A 57 7.53 19.75 3.21
C ALA A 57 8.89 19.45 2.56
N LEU A 58 9.02 18.41 1.74
CA LEU A 58 10.27 18.11 1.04
C LEU A 58 10.63 19.23 0.06
N PRO A 59 11.92 19.64 -0.02
CA PRO A 59 12.36 20.72 -0.88
C PRO A 59 12.16 20.41 -2.38
N PRO A 60 12.05 21.43 -3.25
CA PRO A 60 11.78 21.26 -4.69
C PRO A 60 12.77 20.35 -5.41
N GLU A 61 14.03 20.33 -4.98
CA GLU A 61 15.11 19.48 -5.55
C GLU A 61 14.80 18.00 -5.38
N GLN A 62 13.99 17.65 -4.38
CA GLN A 62 13.55 16.27 -4.08
C GLN A 62 12.20 15.91 -4.69
N ALA A 63 11.76 16.61 -5.75
CA ALA A 63 10.47 16.35 -6.38
C ALA A 63 10.27 14.89 -6.85
N LYS A 64 11.34 14.28 -7.37
CA LYS A 64 11.29 12.84 -7.77
C LYS A 64 11.11 11.92 -6.57
N LEU A 65 11.81 12.21 -5.47
CA LEU A 65 11.66 11.47 -4.22
C LEU A 65 10.24 11.64 -3.66
N ARG A 66 9.72 12.85 -3.64
CA ARG A 66 8.33 13.13 -3.26
C ARG A 66 7.33 12.31 -4.06
N ALA A 67 7.47 12.30 -5.40
CA ALA A 67 6.59 11.53 -6.27
C ALA A 67 6.67 10.03 -5.99
N TYR A 68 7.86 9.50 -5.77
CA TYR A 68 8.08 8.12 -5.38
C TYR A 68 7.39 7.78 -4.06
N MET A 69 7.60 8.59 -3.01
CA MET A 69 7.01 8.36 -1.69
C MET A 69 5.47 8.42 -1.73
N LEU A 70 4.90 9.38 -2.46
CA LEU A 70 3.45 9.49 -2.65
C LEU A 70 2.87 8.27 -3.37
N ASN A 71 3.54 7.78 -4.41
CA ASN A 71 3.11 6.58 -5.15
C ASN A 71 3.23 5.33 -4.27
N TYR A 72 4.33 5.21 -3.53
CA TYR A 72 4.54 4.08 -2.61
C TYR A 72 3.49 4.05 -1.50
N PHE A 73 3.20 5.20 -0.87
CA PHE A 73 2.14 5.29 0.12
C PHE A 73 0.77 4.94 -0.45
N SER A 74 0.44 5.44 -1.66
CA SER A 74 -0.81 5.08 -2.34
C SER A 74 -0.93 3.57 -2.61
N MET A 75 0.20 2.92 -2.94
CA MET A 75 0.24 1.46 -3.10
C MET A 75 -0.01 0.74 -1.75
N MET A 76 0.58 1.22 -0.65
CA MET A 76 0.34 0.65 0.69
C MET A 76 -1.13 0.78 1.11
N MET A 77 -1.78 1.90 0.79
CA MET A 77 -3.22 2.10 0.98
C MET A 77 -4.04 1.13 0.12
N ALA A 78 -3.64 0.91 -1.15
CA ALA A 78 -4.30 -0.05 -2.04
C ALA A 78 -4.20 -1.49 -1.51
N ILE A 79 -3.00 -1.92 -1.12
CA ILE A 79 -2.74 -3.26 -0.56
C ILE A 79 -3.56 -3.47 0.73
N SER A 80 -3.54 -2.49 1.64
CA SER A 80 -4.32 -2.56 2.87
C SER A 80 -5.82 -2.67 2.59
N SER A 81 -6.32 -1.86 1.65
CA SER A 81 -7.74 -1.85 1.29
C SER A 81 -8.19 -3.13 0.61
N ILE A 82 -7.39 -3.68 -0.31
CA ILE A 82 -7.78 -4.89 -1.05
C ILE A 82 -7.78 -6.12 -0.14
N PHE A 83 -6.81 -6.30 0.76
CA PHE A 83 -6.80 -7.44 1.67
C PHE A 83 -7.96 -7.40 2.66
N LEU A 84 -8.34 -6.22 3.17
CA LEU A 84 -9.54 -6.06 4.00
C LEU A 84 -10.83 -6.31 3.21
N THR A 85 -10.83 -6.03 1.91
CA THR A 85 -11.98 -6.31 1.03
C THR A 85 -12.07 -7.80 0.69
N LEU A 86 -10.94 -8.48 0.53
CA LEU A 86 -10.87 -9.94 0.31
C LEU A 86 -11.30 -10.73 1.55
N ASP A 87 -10.94 -10.28 2.75
CA ASP A 87 -11.46 -10.83 4.01
C ASP A 87 -12.99 -10.70 4.06
N GLY A 88 -13.53 -9.53 3.72
CA GLY A 88 -14.96 -9.28 3.55
C GLY A 88 -15.77 -9.32 4.85
N SER A 89 -15.18 -9.62 6.00
CA SER A 89 -15.86 -9.60 7.30
C SER A 89 -16.31 -8.17 7.66
N LYS A 90 -17.34 -8.05 8.47
CA LYS A 90 -17.80 -6.74 8.97
C LYS A 90 -16.70 -5.98 9.68
N GLU A 91 -15.84 -6.69 10.43
CA GLU A 91 -14.70 -6.14 11.13
C GLU A 91 -13.64 -5.62 10.15
N ALA A 92 -13.25 -6.42 9.15
CA ALA A 92 -12.28 -6.00 8.14
C ALA A 92 -12.75 -4.78 7.35
N LEU A 93 -14.03 -4.75 6.94
CA LEU A 93 -14.60 -3.60 6.25
C LEU A 93 -14.70 -2.35 7.15
N ALA A 94 -14.90 -2.52 8.45
CA ALA A 94 -14.82 -1.42 9.41
C ALA A 94 -13.39 -0.89 9.56
N LYS A 95 -12.37 -1.78 9.67
CA LYS A 95 -10.95 -1.40 9.69
C LYS A 95 -10.55 -0.64 8.42
N ARG A 96 -11.07 -1.05 7.26
CA ARG A 96 -10.83 -0.35 5.99
C ARG A 96 -11.35 1.09 6.03
N ARG A 97 -12.61 1.28 6.44
CA ARG A 97 -13.18 2.63 6.61
C ARG A 97 -12.35 3.47 7.57
N GLN A 98 -12.04 2.91 8.74
CA GLN A 98 -11.24 3.60 9.75
C GLN A 98 -9.86 4.05 9.20
N LEU A 99 -9.17 3.22 8.43
CA LEU A 99 -7.88 3.58 7.82
C LEU A 99 -8.01 4.81 6.90
N TRP A 100 -9.07 4.89 6.11
CA TRP A 100 -9.32 6.02 5.21
C TRP A 100 -9.77 7.27 5.97
N ASP A 101 -10.54 7.12 7.04
CA ASP A 101 -10.93 8.22 7.93
C ASP A 101 -9.73 8.76 8.69
N ASP A 102 -8.83 7.90 9.18
CA ASP A 102 -7.56 8.28 9.81
C ASP A 102 -6.72 9.10 8.83
N LEU A 103 -6.57 8.65 7.57
CA LEU A 103 -5.84 9.38 6.55
C LEU A 103 -6.45 10.75 6.26
N LYS A 104 -7.78 10.83 6.14
CA LYS A 104 -8.50 12.08 5.89
C LYS A 104 -8.33 13.08 7.02
N ALA A 105 -8.35 12.60 8.26
CA ALA A 105 -8.14 13.43 9.44
C ALA A 105 -6.70 13.90 9.60
N HIS A 106 -5.73 13.05 9.18
CA HIS A 106 -4.31 13.35 9.29
C HIS A 106 -3.84 14.36 8.24
N ASP A 107 -4.13 14.10 6.95
CA ASP A 107 -3.69 14.94 5.83
C ASP A 107 -4.68 14.90 4.67
N GLY A 108 -5.40 16.01 4.46
CA GLY A 108 -6.37 16.14 3.38
C GLY A 108 -5.74 16.15 1.98
N HIS A 109 -4.46 16.55 1.81
CA HIS A 109 -3.77 16.51 0.52
C HIS A 109 -3.39 15.08 0.17
N LEU A 110 -2.81 14.35 1.12
CA LEU A 110 -2.44 12.95 0.98
C LEU A 110 -3.70 12.08 0.74
N TYR A 111 -4.79 12.35 1.47
CA TYR A 111 -6.09 11.71 1.23
C TYR A 111 -6.57 11.91 -0.21
N ARG A 112 -6.58 13.16 -0.71
CA ARG A 112 -6.98 13.45 -2.10
C ARG A 112 -6.07 12.74 -3.10
N ARG A 113 -4.76 12.71 -2.85
CA ARG A 113 -3.80 11.97 -3.70
C ARG A 113 -4.14 10.48 -3.80
N CYS A 114 -4.49 9.84 -2.68
CA CYS A 114 -4.90 8.45 -2.65
C CYS A 114 -6.26 8.23 -3.35
N ARG A 115 -7.21 9.16 -3.19
CA ARG A 115 -8.53 9.12 -3.86
C ARG A 115 -8.41 9.15 -5.39
N PHE A 116 -7.38 9.77 -5.95
CA PHE A 116 -7.13 9.82 -7.39
C PHE A 116 -6.00 8.87 -7.83
N SER A 117 -5.85 7.74 -7.14
CA SER A 117 -4.84 6.71 -7.41
C SER A 117 -5.45 5.31 -7.43
N VAL A 118 -4.61 4.29 -7.63
CA VAL A 118 -5.02 2.87 -7.56
C VAL A 118 -5.65 2.50 -6.21
N ALA A 119 -5.34 3.23 -5.14
CA ALA A 119 -5.89 2.98 -3.81
C ALA A 119 -7.42 3.13 -3.79
N GLU A 120 -7.98 4.08 -4.54
CA GLU A 120 -9.44 4.25 -4.64
C GLU A 120 -10.11 3.05 -5.33
N GLY A 121 -9.52 2.53 -6.40
CA GLY A 121 -10.03 1.32 -7.06
C GLY A 121 -10.12 0.11 -6.11
N CYS A 122 -9.28 0.09 -5.06
CA CYS A 122 -9.32 -0.93 -4.01
C CYS A 122 -10.24 -0.58 -2.82
N ASN A 123 -10.86 0.61 -2.81
CA ASN A 123 -11.68 1.14 -1.72
C ASN A 123 -13.12 1.44 -2.12
N LEU A 124 -13.59 0.96 -3.23
CA LEU A 124 -14.94 1.25 -3.71
C LEU A 124 -16.00 0.84 -2.67
N PRO A 125 -17.01 1.71 -2.41
CA PRO A 125 -17.98 1.49 -1.35
C PRO A 125 -19.04 0.45 -1.72
N GLY A 126 -19.61 -0.17 -0.69
CA GLY A 126 -20.71 -1.11 -0.81
C GLY A 126 -20.32 -2.47 -1.39
N TRP A 127 -21.31 -3.35 -1.48
CA TRP A 127 -21.12 -4.71 -1.98
C TRP A 127 -20.66 -4.77 -3.46
N LEU A 128 -21.27 -3.97 -4.32
CA LEU A 128 -20.93 -3.89 -5.74
C LEU A 128 -19.50 -3.34 -5.92
N GLY A 129 -19.15 -2.29 -5.18
CA GLY A 129 -17.81 -1.72 -5.18
C GLY A 129 -16.76 -2.73 -4.76
N SER A 130 -17.01 -3.51 -3.70
CA SER A 130 -16.12 -4.59 -3.27
C SER A 130 -15.91 -5.64 -4.36
N LYS A 131 -16.97 -6.05 -5.07
CA LYS A 131 -16.84 -7.00 -6.19
C LYS A 131 -16.01 -6.44 -7.35
N ILE A 132 -16.18 -5.18 -7.69
CA ILE A 132 -15.39 -4.51 -8.73
C ILE A 132 -13.91 -4.45 -8.30
N SER A 133 -13.63 -4.06 -7.06
CA SER A 133 -12.26 -4.02 -6.52
C SER A 133 -11.59 -5.39 -6.58
N ILE A 134 -12.28 -6.45 -6.14
CA ILE A 134 -11.77 -7.84 -6.19
C ILE A 134 -11.57 -8.29 -7.64
N GLY A 135 -12.51 -8.00 -8.54
CA GLY A 135 -12.39 -8.35 -9.95
C GLY A 135 -11.16 -7.70 -10.60
N GLY A 136 -10.97 -6.40 -10.39
CA GLY A 136 -9.77 -5.67 -10.83
C GLY A 136 -8.48 -6.23 -10.29
N TYR A 137 -8.45 -6.57 -8.99
CA TYR A 137 -7.30 -7.22 -8.35
C TYR A 137 -6.98 -8.58 -8.98
N ARG A 138 -7.99 -9.44 -9.23
CA ARG A 138 -7.79 -10.76 -9.89
C ARG A 138 -7.29 -10.65 -11.32
N ILE A 139 -7.74 -9.63 -12.06
CA ILE A 139 -7.21 -9.33 -13.39
C ILE A 139 -5.75 -8.89 -13.31
N ALA A 140 -5.42 -7.99 -12.38
CA ALA A 140 -4.05 -7.54 -12.16
C ALA A 140 -3.11 -8.71 -11.77
N GLN A 141 -3.55 -9.63 -10.90
CA GLN A 141 -2.78 -10.85 -10.57
C GLN A 141 -2.43 -11.66 -11.83
N LYS A 142 -3.39 -11.86 -12.74
CA LYS A 142 -3.15 -12.63 -13.98
C LYS A 142 -2.17 -11.93 -14.93
N ILE A 143 -2.28 -10.61 -15.06
CA ILE A 143 -1.43 -9.82 -15.96
C ILE A 143 0.00 -9.72 -15.42
N PHE A 144 0.16 -9.38 -14.15
CA PHE A 144 1.47 -9.12 -13.54
C PHE A 144 2.07 -10.35 -12.86
N LYS A 145 1.37 -11.50 -12.87
CA LYS A 145 1.84 -12.77 -12.31
C LYS A 145 2.37 -12.66 -10.87
N PHE A 146 1.71 -11.89 -10.02
CA PHE A 146 2.02 -11.83 -8.60
C PHE A 146 1.01 -12.68 -7.79
N ASN A 147 1.48 -13.27 -6.67
CA ASN A 147 0.67 -14.12 -5.79
C ASN A 147 -0.03 -13.31 -4.72
#